data_ef549f6fa19a140f83faee64f33684ec
#
_entry.id   ef549f6fa19a140f83faee64f33684ec
#
_cell.length_a   1.000
_cell.length_b   1.000
_cell.length_c   1.000
_cell.angle_alpha   90.00
_cell.angle_beta   90.00
_cell.angle_gamma   90.00
#
_symmetry.space_group_name_H-M   'P 1'
#
loop_
_entity.id
_entity.type
_entity.pdbx_description
1 polymer ?
#
loop_
_entity_poly.entity_id
_entity_poly.type
_entity_poly.pdbx_seq_one_letter_code
_entity_poly.pdbx_strand_id
1 'polypeptide(L)'
;SFMIQGIYTYIRTTDPDDAPVLHRLYDLQRPRAALLDMRREPMMPTVDELREMLGRKEAVRGAFFTIENRMGEIVGFCGLRGVSAEARFAEATLMMCKEPDCAGPEASEAIAFLRSRGFNWLRMRKLVAHCLDRETALRDALLRHGFQSEGVQREVLYAAGRRHNLEVLSLFAENAGG
;
A
#
# COMPACT_ATOMS: atom_id res chain seq x y z
N SER A 1 15.63 -8.61 9.66
CA SER A 1 14.64 -7.56 9.45
C SER A 1 15.20 -6.51 8.50
N PHE A 2 14.36 -6.00 7.64
CA PHE A 2 14.72 -4.96 6.68
C PHE A 2 14.23 -3.61 7.21
N MET A 3 15.10 -2.58 7.15
CA MET A 3 14.75 -1.24 7.60
C MET A 3 15.44 -0.20 6.71
N ILE A 4 14.68 0.79 6.25
CA ILE A 4 15.20 1.96 5.55
C ILE A 4 14.86 3.21 6.36
N GLN A 5 15.84 4.04 6.57
CA GLN A 5 15.66 5.33 7.22
C GLN A 5 15.60 6.42 6.16
N GLY A 6 14.44 7.10 6.06
CA GLY A 6 14.27 8.31 5.29
C GLY A 6 14.47 9.56 6.14
N ILE A 7 14.18 10.71 5.57
CA ILE A 7 14.21 11.99 6.29
C ILE A 7 13.04 12.07 7.28
N TYR A 8 11.87 11.62 6.85
CA TYR A 8 10.63 11.72 7.63
C TYR A 8 10.16 10.39 8.20
N THR A 9 10.71 9.26 7.74
CA THR A 9 10.19 7.94 8.07
C THR A 9 11.28 6.92 8.38
N TYR A 10 10.85 5.90 9.14
CA TYR A 10 11.49 4.59 9.15
C TYR A 10 10.52 3.62 8.49
N ILE A 11 10.96 2.92 7.46
CA ILE A 11 10.17 1.89 6.80
C ILE A 11 10.85 0.55 7.08
N ARG A 12 10.14 -0.33 7.75
CA ARG A 12 10.65 -1.61 8.21
C ARG A 12 9.68 -2.74 7.88
N THR A 13 10.18 -3.97 7.89
CA THR A 13 9.32 -5.14 7.78
C THR A 13 8.25 -5.11 8.87
N THR A 14 7.01 -5.39 8.51
CA THR A 14 5.90 -5.42 9.46
C THR A 14 6.09 -6.57 10.46
N ASP A 15 5.90 -6.27 11.73
CA ASP A 15 6.03 -7.20 12.84
C ASP A 15 4.62 -7.64 13.30
N PRO A 16 4.47 -8.88 13.82
CA PRO A 16 3.19 -9.30 14.41
C PRO A 16 2.65 -8.36 15.48
N ASP A 17 3.53 -7.66 16.21
CA ASP A 17 3.13 -6.68 17.21
C ASP A 17 2.48 -5.43 16.62
N ASP A 18 2.56 -5.24 15.30
CA ASP A 18 1.87 -4.15 14.60
C ASP A 18 0.38 -4.46 14.34
N ALA A 19 -0.05 -5.69 14.60
CA ALA A 19 -1.42 -6.14 14.33
C ALA A 19 -2.51 -5.25 14.93
N PRO A 20 -2.39 -4.73 16.16
CA PRO A 20 -3.42 -3.84 16.71
C PRO A 20 -3.62 -2.56 15.88
N VAL A 21 -2.55 -1.98 15.34
CA VAL A 21 -2.66 -0.79 14.48
C VAL A 21 -3.32 -1.15 13.16
N LEU A 22 -2.88 -2.24 12.53
CA LEU A 22 -3.49 -2.71 11.29
C LEU A 22 -4.97 -3.02 11.46
N HIS A 23 -5.34 -3.65 12.57
CA HIS A 23 -6.73 -3.96 12.89
C HIS A 23 -7.60 -2.69 12.95
N ARG A 24 -7.10 -1.62 13.57
CA ARG A 24 -7.83 -0.36 13.62
C ARG A 24 -8.07 0.21 12.22
N LEU A 25 -7.13 0.03 11.29
CA LEU A 25 -7.29 0.51 9.91
C LEU A 25 -8.36 -0.25 9.15
N TYR A 26 -8.54 -1.56 9.42
CA TYR A 26 -9.67 -2.31 8.87
C TYR A 26 -11.02 -1.70 9.25
N ASP A 27 -11.12 -1.12 10.42
CA ASP A 27 -12.34 -0.46 10.86
C ASP A 27 -12.47 0.97 10.30
N LEU A 28 -11.38 1.74 10.33
CA LEU A 28 -11.37 3.15 9.91
C LEU A 28 -11.41 3.32 8.38
N GLN A 29 -10.80 2.39 7.64
CA GLN A 29 -10.68 2.47 6.19
C GLN A 29 -11.18 1.17 5.54
N ARG A 30 -12.43 0.80 5.81
CA ARG A 30 -13.03 -0.45 5.33
C ARG A 30 -12.90 -0.67 3.83
N PRO A 31 -13.18 0.32 2.96
CA PRO A 31 -13.02 0.10 1.52
C PRO A 31 -11.58 -0.22 1.13
N ARG A 32 -10.61 0.52 1.67
CA ARG A 32 -9.18 0.26 1.41
C ARG A 32 -8.75 -1.11 1.97
N ALA A 33 -9.22 -1.45 3.16
CA ALA A 33 -8.91 -2.74 3.79
C ALA A 33 -9.43 -3.92 2.96
N ALA A 34 -10.59 -3.78 2.35
CA ALA A 34 -11.14 -4.80 1.46
C ALA A 34 -10.23 -5.08 0.25
N LEU A 35 -9.53 -4.06 -0.25
CA LEU A 35 -8.55 -4.24 -1.32
C LEU A 35 -7.31 -4.99 -0.84
N LEU A 36 -6.92 -4.83 0.41
CA LEU A 36 -5.76 -5.55 0.96
C LEU A 36 -5.99 -7.05 1.00
N ASP A 37 -7.20 -7.48 1.31
CA ASP A 37 -7.52 -8.91 1.45
C ASP A 37 -7.69 -9.62 0.11
N MET A 38 -7.70 -8.91 -1.00
CA MET A 38 -7.95 -9.44 -2.35
C MET A 38 -9.28 -10.19 -2.51
N ARG A 39 -10.12 -10.20 -1.50
CA ARG A 39 -11.36 -10.97 -1.47
C ARG A 39 -12.58 -10.19 -1.95
N ARG A 40 -12.44 -8.89 -2.15
CA ARG A 40 -13.52 -7.99 -2.54
C ARG A 40 -14.70 -7.94 -1.56
N GLU A 41 -14.62 -8.67 -0.46
CA GLU A 41 -15.57 -8.62 0.64
C GLU A 41 -14.85 -8.12 1.89
N PRO A 42 -15.40 -7.11 2.56
CA PRO A 42 -14.79 -6.62 3.79
C PRO A 42 -14.97 -7.67 4.88
N MET A 43 -13.95 -8.45 5.12
CA MET A 43 -13.88 -9.31 6.29
C MET A 43 -13.15 -8.55 7.38
N MET A 44 -13.70 -8.58 8.57
CA MET A 44 -13.07 -7.98 9.74
C MET A 44 -12.30 -9.07 10.49
N PRO A 45 -10.99 -9.20 10.25
CA PRO A 45 -10.19 -10.16 10.99
C PRO A 45 -10.05 -9.70 12.45
N THR A 46 -9.86 -10.65 13.34
CA THR A 46 -9.50 -10.35 14.73
C THR A 46 -8.04 -9.91 14.79
N VAL A 47 -7.64 -9.25 15.90
CA VAL A 47 -6.24 -8.92 16.12
C VAL A 47 -5.36 -10.17 16.09
N ASP A 48 -5.83 -11.27 16.70
CA ASP A 48 -5.07 -12.52 16.73
C ASP A 48 -4.92 -13.14 15.36
N GLU A 49 -5.96 -13.09 14.52
CA GLU A 49 -5.87 -13.54 13.12
C GLU A 49 -4.86 -12.71 12.33
N LEU A 50 -4.84 -11.38 12.51
CA LEU A 50 -3.86 -10.52 11.88
C LEU A 50 -2.45 -10.81 12.39
N ARG A 51 -2.31 -11.00 13.70
CA ARG A 51 -1.01 -11.34 14.30
C ARG A 51 -0.46 -12.65 13.72
N GLU A 52 -1.31 -13.66 13.59
CA GLU A 52 -0.94 -14.93 12.98
C GLU A 52 -0.54 -14.75 11.51
N MET A 53 -1.32 -14.00 10.75
CA MET A 53 -1.01 -13.71 9.34
C MET A 53 0.33 -13.01 9.21
N LEU A 54 0.59 -12.00 10.02
CA LEU A 54 1.84 -11.24 9.99
C LEU A 54 3.05 -12.06 10.46
N GLY A 55 2.82 -13.11 11.25
CA GLY A 55 3.85 -14.04 11.67
C GLY A 55 4.28 -15.03 10.59
N ARG A 56 3.52 -15.16 9.51
CA ARG A 56 3.85 -16.05 8.39
C ARG A 56 4.84 -15.36 7.46
N LYS A 57 6.12 -15.70 7.59
CA LYS A 57 7.20 -15.06 6.83
C LYS A 57 6.97 -15.06 5.32
N GLU A 58 6.40 -16.13 4.79
CA GLU A 58 6.14 -16.25 3.34
C GLU A 58 5.01 -15.35 2.85
N ALA A 59 3.96 -15.19 3.67
CA ALA A 59 2.79 -14.41 3.30
C ALA A 59 3.05 -12.90 3.31
N VAL A 60 3.98 -12.43 4.15
CA VAL A 60 4.24 -11.00 4.35
C VAL A 60 5.54 -10.52 3.72
N ARG A 61 6.35 -11.43 3.20
CA ARG A 61 7.69 -11.10 2.68
C ARG A 61 7.59 -10.18 1.46
N GLY A 62 7.88 -8.90 1.67
CA GLY A 62 7.78 -7.87 0.63
C GLY A 62 6.38 -7.33 0.41
N ALA A 63 5.35 -7.96 0.99
CA ALA A 63 3.96 -7.53 0.84
C ALA A 63 3.57 -6.45 1.85
N PHE A 64 4.19 -6.46 3.03
CA PHE A 64 3.90 -5.50 4.10
C PHE A 64 5.15 -4.92 4.70
N PHE A 65 5.21 -3.60 4.72
CA PHE A 65 6.17 -2.81 5.47
C PHE A 65 5.41 -1.82 6.34
N THR A 66 5.92 -1.57 7.52
CA THR A 66 5.35 -0.60 8.45
C THR A 66 6.09 0.72 8.29
N ILE A 67 5.34 1.79 8.22
CA ILE A 67 5.86 3.15 8.10
C ILE A 67 5.74 3.82 9.46
N GLU A 68 6.89 4.15 10.06
CA GLU A 68 6.94 4.95 11.28
C GLU A 68 7.39 6.37 10.94
N ASN A 69 6.84 7.34 11.66
CA ASN A 69 7.34 8.71 11.58
C ASN A 69 8.60 8.85 12.47
N ARG A 70 9.19 10.05 12.51
CA ARG A 70 10.40 10.31 13.29
C ARG A 70 10.18 10.24 14.80
N MET A 71 8.94 10.24 15.26
CA MET A 71 8.58 10.08 16.67
C MET A 71 8.35 8.61 17.05
N GLY A 72 8.51 7.68 16.10
CA GLY A 72 8.29 6.26 16.35
C GLY A 72 6.83 5.83 16.28
N GLU A 73 5.94 6.70 15.82
CA GLU A 73 4.53 6.35 15.67
C GLU A 73 4.31 5.67 14.32
N ILE A 74 3.49 4.63 14.31
CA ILE A 74 3.08 3.97 13.05
C ILE A 74 2.07 4.87 12.35
N VAL A 75 2.40 5.29 11.13
CA VAL A 75 1.57 6.20 10.34
C VAL A 75 0.96 5.54 9.11
N GLY A 76 1.38 4.31 8.80
CA GLY A 76 0.82 3.58 7.67
C GLY A 76 1.55 2.27 7.38
N PHE A 77 1.08 1.63 6.31
CA PHE A 77 1.66 0.39 5.79
C PHE A 77 1.80 0.51 4.28
N CYS A 78 2.80 -0.15 3.73
CA CYS A 78 2.99 -0.19 2.29
C CYS A 78 3.60 -1.52 1.87
N GLY A 79 3.60 -1.81 0.59
CA GLY A 79 4.23 -3.03 0.10
C GLY A 79 4.04 -3.23 -1.39
N LEU A 80 4.68 -4.29 -1.87
CA LEU A 80 4.53 -4.78 -3.24
C LEU A 80 3.97 -6.19 -3.16
N ARG A 81 2.91 -6.46 -3.90
CA ARG A 81 2.27 -7.78 -3.94
C ARG A 81 2.00 -8.22 -5.37
N GLY A 82 1.63 -9.50 -5.54
CA GLY A 82 1.38 -10.03 -6.86
C GLY A 82 2.60 -9.94 -7.76
N VAL A 83 3.80 -10.06 -7.18
CA VAL A 83 5.06 -9.96 -7.93
C VAL A 83 5.15 -11.11 -8.91
N SER A 84 5.22 -10.77 -10.21
CA SER A 84 5.44 -11.74 -11.28
C SER A 84 6.84 -11.54 -11.85
N ALA A 85 7.70 -12.52 -11.64
CA ALA A 85 9.04 -12.51 -12.18
C ALA A 85 9.05 -12.61 -13.71
N GLU A 86 8.07 -13.30 -14.28
CA GLU A 86 7.94 -13.48 -15.71
C GLU A 86 7.43 -12.23 -16.42
N ALA A 87 6.34 -11.66 -15.93
CA ALA A 87 5.78 -10.43 -16.48
C ALA A 87 6.52 -9.18 -16.02
N ARG A 88 7.33 -9.29 -14.97
CA ARG A 88 8.05 -8.18 -14.34
C ARG A 88 7.09 -7.08 -13.91
N PHE A 89 6.07 -7.47 -13.20
CA PHE A 89 4.93 -6.67 -12.79
C PHE A 89 4.68 -6.85 -11.30
N ALA A 90 4.30 -5.80 -10.60
CA ALA A 90 3.88 -5.86 -9.22
C ALA A 90 2.84 -4.78 -8.91
N GLU A 91 2.01 -5.02 -7.91
CA GLU A 91 1.09 -4.04 -7.37
C GLU A 91 1.74 -3.33 -6.18
N ALA A 92 1.76 -2.01 -6.25
CA ALA A 92 2.20 -1.16 -5.14
C ALA A 92 0.98 -0.80 -4.28
N THR A 93 1.08 -1.07 -2.99
CA THR A 93 0.01 -0.77 -2.04
C THR A 93 0.50 0.25 -1.01
N LEU A 94 -0.36 1.20 -0.67
CA LEU A 94 -0.11 2.19 0.37
C LEU A 94 -1.39 2.44 1.14
N MET A 95 -1.33 2.32 2.45
CA MET A 95 -2.43 2.65 3.34
C MET A 95 -1.88 3.49 4.49
N MET A 96 -2.11 4.79 4.45
CA MET A 96 -1.82 5.66 5.58
C MET A 96 -2.92 5.52 6.63
N CYS A 97 -2.59 5.73 7.90
CA CYS A 97 -3.58 5.66 8.98
C CYS A 97 -4.74 6.62 8.76
N LYS A 98 -4.47 7.75 8.10
CA LYS A 98 -5.49 8.69 7.66
C LYS A 98 -5.27 8.97 6.19
N GLU A 99 -6.30 8.81 5.37
CA GLU A 99 -6.19 9.02 3.92
C GLU A 99 -5.62 10.41 3.57
N PRO A 100 -6.06 11.53 4.19
CA PRO A 100 -5.48 12.83 3.88
C PRO A 100 -3.97 12.94 4.11
N ASP A 101 -3.39 12.10 4.95
CA ASP A 101 -1.94 12.07 5.19
C ASP A 101 -1.17 11.55 3.98
N CYS A 102 -1.84 10.99 2.98
CA CYS A 102 -1.21 10.66 1.70
C CYS A 102 -0.67 11.90 0.98
N ALA A 103 -1.11 13.09 1.35
CA ALA A 103 -0.56 14.35 0.84
C ALA A 103 0.76 14.75 1.52
N GLY A 104 1.13 14.09 2.60
CA GLY A 104 2.28 14.45 3.43
C GLY A 104 3.59 13.81 3.00
N PRO A 105 4.70 14.23 3.65
CA PRO A 105 6.03 13.74 3.29
C PRO A 105 6.26 12.27 3.63
N GLU A 106 5.61 11.74 4.65
CA GLU A 106 5.75 10.32 5.03
C GLU A 106 5.23 9.40 3.92
N ALA A 107 4.06 9.72 3.37
CA ALA A 107 3.51 8.97 2.23
C ALA A 107 4.38 9.12 0.99
N SER A 108 4.91 10.31 0.75
CA SER A 108 5.81 10.55 -0.38
C SER A 108 7.07 9.69 -0.28
N GLU A 109 7.68 9.60 0.90
CA GLU A 109 8.83 8.71 1.11
C GLU A 109 8.48 7.24 0.93
N ALA A 110 7.28 6.83 1.37
CA ALA A 110 6.81 5.46 1.18
C ALA A 110 6.64 5.12 -0.31
N ILE A 111 6.08 6.03 -1.10
CA ILE A 111 5.93 5.82 -2.55
C ILE A 111 7.32 5.74 -3.21
N ALA A 112 8.24 6.63 -2.84
CA ALA A 112 9.61 6.59 -3.36
C ALA A 112 10.30 5.26 -3.00
N PHE A 113 10.08 4.75 -1.79
CA PHE A 113 10.58 3.46 -1.35
C PHE A 113 10.01 2.31 -2.23
N LEU A 114 8.70 2.31 -2.49
CA LEU A 114 8.08 1.29 -3.32
C LEU A 114 8.60 1.32 -4.76
N ARG A 115 8.83 2.51 -5.31
CA ARG A 115 9.43 2.67 -6.63
C ARG A 115 10.83 2.08 -6.68
N SER A 116 11.67 2.44 -5.71
CA SER A 116 13.04 1.94 -5.63
C SER A 116 13.07 0.42 -5.46
N ARG A 117 12.25 -0.10 -4.53
CA ARG A 117 12.20 -1.54 -4.32
C ARG A 117 11.69 -2.29 -5.54
N GLY A 118 10.64 -1.77 -6.19
CA GLY A 118 10.07 -2.40 -7.37
C GLY A 118 11.02 -2.39 -8.57
N PHE A 119 11.59 -1.25 -8.88
CA PHE A 119 12.40 -1.10 -10.10
C PHE A 119 13.87 -1.46 -9.90
N ASN A 120 14.48 -1.04 -8.80
CA ASN A 120 15.93 -1.23 -8.60
C ASN A 120 16.27 -2.58 -7.96
N TRP A 121 15.44 -3.05 -7.02
CA TRP A 121 15.66 -4.32 -6.33
C TRP A 121 15.04 -5.50 -7.05
N LEU A 122 13.73 -5.44 -7.31
CA LEU A 122 12.99 -6.54 -7.92
C LEU A 122 13.05 -6.54 -9.43
N ARG A 123 13.57 -5.48 -10.04
CA ARG A 123 13.70 -5.33 -11.49
C ARG A 123 12.37 -5.44 -12.24
N MET A 124 11.32 -4.90 -11.65
CA MET A 124 10.01 -4.86 -12.31
C MET A 124 10.02 -3.88 -13.48
N ARG A 125 9.22 -4.15 -14.48
CA ARG A 125 8.98 -3.22 -15.59
C ARG A 125 7.85 -2.25 -15.29
N LYS A 126 6.86 -2.71 -14.50
CA LYS A 126 5.63 -1.97 -14.28
C LYS A 126 5.17 -2.13 -12.83
N LEU A 127 4.81 -1.04 -12.23
CA LEU A 127 4.09 -1.02 -10.96
C LEU A 127 2.68 -0.51 -11.19
N VAL A 128 1.70 -1.14 -10.57
CA VAL A 128 0.30 -0.74 -10.62
C VAL A 128 -0.15 -0.38 -9.22
N ALA A 129 -0.94 0.68 -9.12
CA ALA A 129 -1.59 1.08 -7.88
C ALA A 129 -3.07 1.30 -8.15
N HIS A 130 -3.88 1.15 -7.12
CA HIS A 130 -5.33 1.30 -7.20
C HIS A 130 -5.78 2.40 -6.25
N CYS A 131 -6.68 3.26 -6.72
CA CYS A 131 -7.32 4.28 -5.90
C CYS A 131 -8.83 4.12 -5.94
N LEU A 132 -9.42 4.17 -4.76
CA LEU A 132 -10.88 4.26 -4.64
C LEU A 132 -11.32 5.70 -4.92
N ASP A 133 -12.58 5.86 -5.28
CA ASP A 133 -13.15 7.13 -5.72
C ASP A 133 -13.10 8.27 -4.69
N ARG A 134 -12.85 7.97 -3.41
CA ARG A 134 -12.70 8.98 -2.35
C ARG A 134 -11.27 9.18 -1.88
N GLU A 135 -10.34 8.44 -2.45
CA GLU A 135 -8.93 8.53 -2.05
C GLU A 135 -8.19 9.57 -2.88
N THR A 136 -8.64 10.81 -2.79
CA THR A 136 -8.11 11.91 -3.60
C THR A 136 -6.67 12.27 -3.24
N ALA A 137 -6.30 12.26 -1.96
CA ALA A 137 -4.93 12.54 -1.53
C ALA A 137 -3.96 11.45 -2.01
N LEU A 138 -4.36 10.17 -1.94
CA LEU A 138 -3.55 9.07 -2.47
C LEU A 138 -3.38 9.21 -3.99
N ARG A 139 -4.47 9.49 -4.70
CA ARG A 139 -4.41 9.68 -6.15
C ARG A 139 -3.45 10.79 -6.54
N ASP A 140 -3.56 11.95 -5.89
CA ASP A 140 -2.68 13.08 -6.16
C ASP A 140 -1.21 12.75 -5.87
N ALA A 141 -0.95 12.02 -4.80
CA ALA A 141 0.40 11.58 -4.46
C ALA A 141 0.99 10.65 -5.52
N LEU A 142 0.20 9.68 -6.01
CA LEU A 142 0.64 8.77 -7.06
C LEU A 142 0.93 9.53 -8.36
N LEU A 143 0.07 10.47 -8.73
CA LEU A 143 0.30 11.31 -9.92
C LEU A 143 1.60 12.13 -9.79
N ARG A 144 1.85 12.72 -8.62
CA ARG A 144 3.09 13.46 -8.36
C ARG A 144 4.33 12.58 -8.50
N HIS A 145 4.21 11.28 -8.21
CA HIS A 145 5.30 10.33 -8.32
C HIS A 145 5.40 9.66 -9.70
N GLY A 146 4.65 10.17 -10.68
CA GLY A 146 4.77 9.77 -12.07
C GLY A 146 3.80 8.68 -12.52
N PHE A 147 2.94 8.18 -11.63
CA PHE A 147 1.89 7.24 -12.04
C PHE A 147 0.89 7.94 -12.96
N GLN A 148 0.36 7.18 -13.91
CA GLN A 148 -0.64 7.66 -14.87
C GLN A 148 -1.86 6.77 -14.83
N SER A 149 -3.05 7.35 -14.99
CA SER A 149 -4.29 6.58 -15.00
C SER A 149 -4.38 5.69 -16.23
N GLU A 150 -4.78 4.45 -16.02
CA GLU A 150 -5.12 3.51 -17.09
C GLU A 150 -6.63 3.32 -17.25
N GLY A 151 -7.41 3.94 -16.40
CA GLY A 151 -8.87 3.90 -16.48
C GLY A 151 -9.52 3.63 -15.14
N VAL A 152 -10.84 3.63 -15.16
CA VAL A 152 -11.67 3.44 -13.98
C VAL A 152 -12.57 2.23 -14.16
N GLN A 153 -12.54 1.32 -13.22
CA GLN A 153 -13.49 0.23 -13.11
C GLN A 153 -14.63 0.69 -12.23
N ARG A 154 -15.85 0.68 -12.78
CA ARG A 154 -17.02 1.19 -12.06
C ARG A 154 -17.64 0.11 -11.18
N GLU A 155 -18.00 0.50 -9.96
CA GLU A 155 -18.78 -0.30 -9.00
C GLU A 155 -18.22 -1.70 -8.72
N VAL A 156 -16.90 -1.81 -8.60
CA VAL A 156 -16.22 -3.10 -8.42
C VAL A 156 -16.09 -3.54 -6.98
N LEU A 157 -16.40 -2.66 -6.05
CA LEU A 157 -16.26 -2.95 -4.61
C LEU A 157 -17.50 -2.44 -3.88
N TYR A 158 -18.05 -3.27 -2.99
CA TYR A 158 -19.10 -2.85 -2.07
C TYR A 158 -18.53 -2.87 -0.65
N ALA A 159 -18.47 -1.73 -0.02
CA ALA A 159 -17.98 -1.60 1.34
C ALA A 159 -18.51 -0.33 1.99
N ALA A 160 -18.65 -0.34 3.31
CA ALA A 160 -19.16 0.81 4.07
C ALA A 160 -20.51 1.32 3.54
N GLY A 161 -21.40 0.39 3.15
CA GLY A 161 -22.76 0.68 2.75
C GLY A 161 -22.94 1.22 1.33
N ARG A 162 -21.90 1.22 0.49
CA ARG A 162 -22.01 1.71 -0.88
C ARG A 162 -21.05 1.01 -1.84
N ARG A 163 -21.30 1.18 -3.12
CA ARG A 163 -20.39 0.72 -4.18
C ARG A 163 -19.31 1.74 -4.43
N HIS A 164 -18.12 1.27 -4.80
CA HIS A 164 -16.96 2.10 -5.08
C HIS A 164 -16.40 1.82 -6.46
N ASN A 165 -15.96 2.87 -7.12
CA ASN A 165 -15.16 2.78 -8.33
C ASN A 165 -13.69 2.59 -7.95
N LEU A 166 -12.95 1.97 -8.86
CA LEU A 166 -11.52 1.72 -8.67
C LEU A 166 -10.76 2.25 -9.88
N GLU A 167 -9.92 3.24 -9.64
CA GLU A 167 -9.01 3.74 -10.66
C GLU A 167 -7.73 2.92 -10.64
N VAL A 168 -7.27 2.52 -11.82
CA VAL A 168 -6.01 1.82 -12.01
C VAL A 168 -4.98 2.82 -12.50
N LEU A 169 -3.87 2.96 -11.78
CA LEU A 169 -2.76 3.82 -12.16
C LEU A 169 -1.50 2.98 -12.30
N SER A 170 -0.61 3.38 -13.19
CA SER A 170 0.61 2.62 -13.42
C SER A 170 1.83 3.51 -13.63
N LEU A 171 2.98 2.93 -13.32
CA LEU A 171 4.28 3.55 -13.57
C LEU A 171 5.18 2.51 -14.22
N PHE A 172 5.76 2.87 -15.35
CA PHE A 172 6.74 2.02 -16.03
C PHE A 172 8.17 2.40 -15.61
N ALA A 173 9.06 1.42 -15.56
CA ALA A 173 10.44 1.61 -15.15
C ALA A 173 11.16 2.69 -15.97
N GLU A 174 10.90 2.76 -17.26
CA GLU A 174 11.49 3.74 -18.17
C GLU A 174 11.07 5.18 -17.85
N ASN A 175 9.92 5.36 -17.18
CA ASN A 175 9.40 6.67 -16.78
C ASN A 175 9.64 6.97 -15.31
N ALA A 176 10.26 6.04 -14.57
CA ALA A 176 10.56 6.20 -13.16
C ALA A 176 11.98 6.71 -12.93
N GLY A 177 12.77 6.80 -14.00
CA GLY A 177 14.15 7.21 -13.94
C GLY A 177 14.30 8.70 -13.60
N GLY A 178 14.72 8.93 -12.41
CA GLY A 178 15.05 10.25 -11.91
C GLY A 178 15.77 10.08 -10.61
#